data_a0af719045465b37391bd93b511feffb
#
_entry.id   a0af719045465b37391bd93b511feffb
#
_cell.length_a   1.000
_cell.length_b   1.000
_cell.length_c   1.000
_cell.angle_alpha   90.00
_cell.angle_beta   90.00
_cell.angle_gamma   90.00
#
_symmetry.space_group_name_H-M   'P 1'
#
loop_
_entity.id
_entity.type
_entity.pdbx_description
1 polymer ?
#
loop_
_entity_poly.entity_id
_entity_poly.type
_entity_poly.pdbx_seq_one_letter_code
_entity_poly.pdbx_strand_id
1 'polypeptide(L)'
;CGEAAWKGLVPGYNFVVWCKLVGRKATHAIFLLFPIVNIFIYAGLAVDMARSFGKLKFYHSFLAVLFAPFYFLYLGTNKTDKYEGPILPKEREYRHKLHESRTNERQHKKLLSENPYQKSGIREWAEAIIFAVFAAAFIRMFLIEAYVIPTSSMEGSMLVGDFLFVSK
;
A
#
# COMPACT_ATOMS: atom_id res chain seq x y z
N CYS A 1 7.06 -14.44 14.51
CA CYS A 1 8.03 -13.55 13.84
C CYS A 1 9.41 -13.53 14.53
N GLY A 2 9.57 -14.13 15.75
CA GLY A 2 10.84 -14.20 16.48
C GLY A 2 11.30 -12.90 17.17
N GLU A 3 10.55 -11.81 17.04
CA GLU A 3 10.85 -10.56 17.73
C GLU A 3 10.23 -10.50 19.14
N ALA A 4 10.92 -9.85 20.08
CA ALA A 4 10.43 -9.73 21.45
C ALA A 4 9.17 -8.85 21.53
N ALA A 5 8.16 -9.29 22.29
CA ALA A 5 6.84 -8.65 22.36
C ALA A 5 6.88 -7.17 22.79
N TRP A 6 7.80 -6.80 23.69
CA TRP A 6 7.96 -5.43 24.17
C TRP A 6 8.27 -4.41 23.05
N LYS A 7 8.92 -4.86 21.97
CA LYS A 7 9.24 -4.00 20.82
C LYS A 7 7.99 -3.47 20.09
N GLY A 8 6.88 -4.20 20.17
CA GLY A 8 5.59 -3.77 19.64
C GLY A 8 4.90 -2.68 20.48
N LEU A 9 5.26 -2.59 21.77
CA LEU A 9 4.66 -1.63 22.69
C LEU A 9 5.34 -0.25 22.67
N VAL A 10 6.56 -0.17 22.14
CA VAL A 10 7.31 1.10 22.08
C VAL A 10 6.85 1.91 20.86
N PRO A 11 6.19 3.08 21.05
CA PRO A 11 5.73 3.92 19.96
C PRO A 11 6.90 4.35 19.05
N GLY A 12 6.69 4.30 17.74
CA GLY A 12 7.72 4.63 16.76
C GLY A 12 8.68 3.46 16.46
N TYR A 13 9.19 2.80 17.48
CA TYR A 13 10.07 1.65 17.30
C TYR A 13 9.33 0.44 16.71
N ASN A 14 8.06 0.24 17.07
CA ASN A 14 7.19 -0.77 16.50
C ASN A 14 7.12 -0.68 14.95
N PHE A 15 7.07 0.54 14.41
CA PHE A 15 7.07 0.74 12.95
C PHE A 15 8.40 0.37 12.29
N VAL A 16 9.51 0.64 12.95
CA VAL A 16 10.84 0.20 12.49
C VAL A 16 10.93 -1.32 12.43
N VAL A 17 10.45 -1.99 13.48
CA VAL A 17 10.40 -3.45 13.55
C VAL A 17 9.47 -4.00 12.46
N TRP A 18 8.32 -3.38 12.27
CA TRP A 18 7.37 -3.78 11.23
C TRP A 18 7.98 -3.67 9.83
N CYS A 19 8.66 -2.56 9.53
CA CYS A 19 9.41 -2.41 8.27
C CYS A 19 10.44 -3.54 8.07
N LYS A 20 11.18 -3.90 9.11
CA LYS A 20 12.17 -5.01 9.04
C LYS A 20 11.49 -6.35 8.78
N LEU A 21 10.38 -6.65 9.44
CA LEU A 21 9.64 -7.91 9.28
C LEU A 21 9.13 -8.12 7.86
N VAL A 22 8.76 -7.07 7.14
CA VAL A 22 8.32 -7.17 5.74
C VAL A 22 9.46 -7.03 4.73
N GLY A 23 10.67 -6.68 5.20
CA GLY A 23 11.87 -6.49 4.35
C GLY A 23 11.98 -5.11 3.72
N ARG A 24 11.33 -4.09 4.31
CA ARG A 24 11.53 -2.67 3.94
C ARG A 24 12.68 -2.06 4.72
N LYS A 25 13.27 -1.01 4.17
CA LYS A 25 14.28 -0.22 4.89
C LYS A 25 13.64 0.44 6.12
N ALA A 26 14.37 0.47 7.24
CA ALA A 26 13.91 1.10 8.48
C ALA A 26 13.55 2.60 8.30
N THR A 27 14.19 3.28 7.34
CA THR A 27 13.92 4.68 7.00
C THR A 27 12.48 4.93 6.54
N HIS A 28 11.76 3.89 6.06
CA HIS A 28 10.34 4.03 5.69
C HIS A 28 9.45 4.32 6.92
N ALA A 29 9.90 3.99 8.13
CA ALA A 29 9.18 4.31 9.35
C ALA A 29 9.06 5.84 9.57
N ILE A 30 9.98 6.65 9.05
CA ILE A 30 9.94 8.11 9.14
C ILE A 30 8.73 8.67 8.39
N PHE A 31 8.36 8.07 7.25
CA PHE A 31 7.19 8.51 6.48
C PHE A 31 5.86 8.31 7.19
N LEU A 32 5.82 7.45 8.22
CA LEU A 32 4.63 7.29 9.08
C LEU A 32 4.36 8.50 9.98
N LEU A 33 5.33 9.41 10.12
CA LEU A 33 5.14 10.68 10.83
C LEU A 33 4.37 11.71 10.01
N PHE A 34 4.31 11.57 8.69
CA PHE A 34 3.58 12.48 7.82
C PHE A 34 2.12 12.02 7.67
N PRO A 35 1.13 12.85 8.06
CA PRO A 35 -0.26 12.40 8.24
C PRO A 35 -0.91 11.80 6.98
N ILE A 36 -0.57 12.27 5.81
CA ILE A 36 -1.15 11.79 4.55
C ILE A 36 -0.37 10.59 4.00
N VAL A 37 0.96 10.69 4.02
CA VAL A 37 1.85 9.62 3.56
C VAL A 37 1.71 8.38 4.45
N ASN A 38 1.42 8.60 5.75
CA ASN A 38 1.18 7.56 6.74
C ASN A 38 0.14 6.53 6.25
N ILE A 39 -0.99 6.97 5.73
CA ILE A 39 -2.08 6.06 5.32
C ILE A 39 -1.60 5.07 4.25
N PHE A 40 -0.83 5.55 3.28
CA PHE A 40 -0.29 4.70 2.21
C PHE A 40 0.78 3.73 2.70
N ILE A 41 1.71 4.25 3.50
CA ILE A 41 2.79 3.44 4.05
C ILE A 41 2.21 2.37 4.98
N TYR A 42 1.25 2.75 5.83
CA TYR A 42 0.56 1.82 6.72
C TYR A 42 -0.18 0.73 5.94
N ALA A 43 -0.98 1.11 4.93
CA ALA A 43 -1.69 0.17 4.09
C ALA A 43 -0.71 -0.78 3.37
N GLY A 44 0.38 -0.24 2.82
CA GLY A 44 1.43 -1.04 2.19
C GLY A 44 2.09 -2.03 3.17
N LEU A 45 2.43 -1.57 4.38
CA LEU A 45 3.01 -2.43 5.43
C LEU A 45 2.03 -3.52 5.88
N ALA A 46 0.73 -3.19 6.01
CA ALA A 46 -0.30 -4.14 6.39
C ALA A 46 -0.46 -5.25 5.33
N VAL A 47 -0.51 -4.88 4.06
CA VAL A 47 -0.55 -5.84 2.94
C VAL A 47 0.70 -6.72 2.92
N ASP A 48 1.89 -6.12 3.00
CA ASP A 48 3.16 -6.86 2.97
C ASP A 48 3.29 -7.80 4.16
N MET A 49 2.77 -7.40 5.34
CA MET A 49 2.74 -8.26 6.53
C MET A 49 1.82 -9.46 6.33
N ALA A 50 0.60 -9.28 5.83
CA ALA A 50 -0.31 -10.38 5.53
C ALA A 50 0.31 -11.36 4.53
N ARG A 51 0.99 -10.85 3.50
CA ARG A 51 1.72 -11.64 2.50
C ARG A 51 2.91 -12.40 3.10
N SER A 52 3.56 -11.84 4.12
CA SER A 52 4.66 -12.50 4.85
C SER A 52 4.21 -13.72 5.66
N PHE A 53 2.89 -13.88 5.89
CA PHE A 53 2.25 -15.07 6.43
C PHE A 53 1.69 -16.00 5.33
N GLY A 54 2.15 -15.87 4.09
CA GLY A 54 1.69 -16.70 2.97
C GLY A 54 0.27 -16.36 2.46
N LYS A 55 -0.35 -15.28 2.96
CA LYS A 55 -1.72 -14.88 2.57
C LYS A 55 -1.69 -13.98 1.33
N LEU A 56 -1.54 -14.59 0.15
CA LEU A 56 -1.37 -13.88 -1.12
C LEU A 56 -2.68 -13.44 -1.78
N LYS A 57 -3.84 -13.98 -1.35
CA LYS A 57 -5.14 -13.65 -1.94
C LYS A 57 -5.57 -12.22 -1.60
N PHE A 58 -6.27 -11.57 -2.54
CA PHE A 58 -6.68 -10.17 -2.43
C PHE A 58 -7.51 -9.85 -1.18
N TYR A 59 -8.47 -10.70 -0.80
CA TYR A 59 -9.31 -10.46 0.36
C TYR A 59 -8.55 -10.41 1.68
N HIS A 60 -7.43 -11.14 1.82
CA HIS A 60 -6.55 -11.03 2.99
C HIS A 60 -5.87 -9.67 3.05
N SER A 61 -5.43 -9.15 1.91
CA SER A 61 -4.86 -7.80 1.82
C SER A 61 -5.89 -6.73 2.19
N PHE A 62 -7.14 -6.89 1.72
CA PHE A 62 -8.25 -5.99 2.04
C PHE A 62 -8.56 -5.99 3.55
N LEU A 63 -8.68 -7.17 4.15
CA LEU A 63 -8.91 -7.31 5.60
C LEU A 63 -7.74 -6.77 6.43
N ALA A 64 -6.51 -6.97 5.98
CA ALA A 64 -5.32 -6.47 6.66
C ALA A 64 -5.25 -4.93 6.69
N VAL A 65 -5.80 -4.25 5.68
CA VAL A 65 -5.83 -2.79 5.65
C VAL A 65 -7.01 -2.24 6.45
N LEU A 66 -8.20 -2.80 6.23
CA LEU A 66 -9.44 -2.26 6.81
C LEU A 66 -9.60 -2.61 8.30
N PHE A 67 -9.25 -3.83 8.67
CA PHE A 67 -9.41 -4.37 10.02
C PHE A 67 -8.08 -4.81 10.63
N ALA A 68 -7.02 -4.05 10.41
CA ALA A 68 -5.66 -4.40 10.80
C ALA A 68 -5.52 -4.92 12.24
N PRO A 69 -6.03 -4.26 13.30
CA PRO A 69 -5.84 -4.72 14.66
C PRO A 69 -6.42 -6.13 14.89
N PHE A 70 -7.64 -6.38 14.41
CA PHE A 70 -8.31 -7.66 14.57
C PHE A 70 -7.69 -8.74 13.69
N TYR A 71 -7.35 -8.40 12.46
CA TYR A 71 -6.76 -9.33 11.52
C TYR A 71 -5.36 -9.80 11.96
N PHE A 72 -4.53 -8.90 12.48
CA PHE A 72 -3.21 -9.28 12.99
C PHE A 72 -3.25 -10.02 14.31
N LEU A 73 -4.24 -9.73 15.18
CA LEU A 73 -4.52 -10.56 16.35
C LEU A 73 -4.89 -11.98 15.93
N TYR A 74 -5.78 -12.13 14.95
CA TYR A 74 -6.15 -13.43 14.41
C TYR A 74 -4.92 -14.18 13.86
N LEU A 75 -4.10 -13.53 13.02
CA LEU A 75 -2.87 -14.16 12.50
C LEU A 75 -1.87 -14.52 13.59
N GLY A 76 -1.77 -13.71 14.64
CA GLY A 76 -0.85 -13.95 15.76
C GLY A 76 -1.29 -15.07 16.69
N THR A 77 -2.58 -15.31 16.84
CA THR A 77 -3.16 -16.35 17.70
C THR A 77 -3.36 -17.69 16.97
N ASN A 78 -3.48 -17.64 15.65
CA ASN A 78 -3.70 -18.83 14.86
C ASN A 78 -2.41 -19.66 14.75
N LYS A 79 -2.46 -20.90 15.27
CA LYS A 79 -1.31 -21.82 15.27
C LYS A 79 -0.98 -22.39 13.87
N THR A 80 -1.92 -22.30 12.94
CA THR A 80 -1.75 -22.82 11.56
C THR A 80 -0.98 -21.83 10.69
N ASP A 81 -1.10 -20.54 10.95
CA ASP A 81 -0.48 -19.48 10.15
C ASP A 81 0.90 -19.12 10.72
N LYS A 82 1.94 -19.50 10.00
CA LYS A 82 3.33 -19.23 10.39
C LYS A 82 3.90 -18.10 9.57
N TYR A 83 4.71 -17.29 10.21
CA TYR A 83 5.49 -16.27 9.52
C TYR A 83 6.56 -16.93 8.64
N GLU A 84 6.47 -16.72 7.34
CA GLU A 84 7.36 -17.32 6.33
C GLU A 84 8.62 -16.51 6.07
N GLY A 85 8.75 -15.37 6.73
CA GLY A 85 9.85 -14.42 6.52
C GLY A 85 9.46 -13.20 5.67
N PRO A 86 10.38 -12.26 5.52
CA PRO A 86 10.10 -11.02 4.80
C PRO A 86 9.75 -11.29 3.33
N ILE A 87 8.62 -10.76 2.88
CA ILE A 87 8.07 -11.03 1.54
C ILE A 87 8.84 -10.30 0.44
N LEU A 88 9.30 -9.07 0.69
CA LEU A 88 9.91 -8.24 -0.35
C LEU A 88 11.24 -8.77 -0.89
N PRO A 89 12.16 -9.32 -0.07
CA PRO A 89 13.35 -9.99 -0.59
C PRO A 89 13.00 -11.18 -1.48
N LYS A 90 12.04 -12.03 -1.06
CA LYS A 90 11.59 -13.19 -1.85
C LYS A 90 11.00 -12.77 -3.20
N GLU A 91 10.18 -11.73 -3.20
CA GLU A 91 9.60 -11.19 -4.44
C GLU A 91 10.66 -10.60 -5.37
N ARG A 92 11.69 -9.93 -4.83
CA ARG A 92 12.81 -9.40 -5.63
C ARG A 92 13.63 -10.52 -6.25
N GLU A 93 13.95 -11.55 -5.48
CA GLU A 93 14.69 -12.71 -5.97
C GLU A 93 13.92 -13.41 -7.10
N TYR A 94 12.61 -13.58 -6.93
CA TYR A 94 11.77 -14.17 -7.97
C TYR A 94 11.73 -13.30 -9.23
N ARG A 95 11.62 -11.99 -9.08
CA ARG A 95 11.70 -11.05 -10.21
C ARG A 95 13.05 -11.10 -10.93
N HIS A 96 14.14 -11.27 -10.18
CA HIS A 96 15.48 -11.42 -10.77
C HIS A 96 15.56 -12.69 -11.61
N LYS A 97 15.10 -13.83 -11.07
CA LYS A 97 15.02 -15.09 -11.82
C LYS A 97 14.15 -14.96 -13.08
N LEU A 98 13.07 -14.23 -12.99
CA LEU A 98 12.19 -13.98 -14.12
C LEU A 98 12.87 -13.11 -15.19
N HIS A 99 13.66 -12.14 -14.77
CA HIS A 99 14.43 -11.29 -15.68
C HIS A 99 15.55 -12.08 -16.37
N GLU A 100 16.27 -12.92 -15.65
CA GLU A 100 17.33 -13.79 -16.21
C GLU A 100 16.76 -14.81 -17.20
N SER A 101 15.57 -15.33 -16.93
CA SER A 101 14.91 -16.32 -17.81
C SER A 101 14.40 -15.75 -19.13
N ARG A 102 14.47 -14.44 -19.36
CA ARG A 102 13.99 -13.80 -20.61
C ARG A 102 14.66 -14.34 -21.88
N THR A 103 15.90 -14.80 -21.76
CA THR A 103 16.64 -15.39 -22.87
C THR A 103 16.12 -16.77 -23.27
N ASN A 104 15.44 -17.47 -22.34
CA ASN A 104 14.85 -18.77 -22.59
C ASN A 104 13.31 -18.71 -22.48
N GLU A 105 12.66 -18.61 -23.62
CA GLU A 105 11.21 -18.36 -23.69
C GLU A 105 10.37 -19.44 -23.00
N ARG A 106 10.78 -20.70 -23.03
CA ARG A 106 10.08 -21.81 -22.37
C ARG A 106 10.15 -21.68 -20.84
N GLN A 107 11.34 -21.39 -20.30
CA GLN A 107 11.55 -21.21 -18.87
C GLN A 107 10.85 -19.94 -18.37
N HIS A 108 10.90 -18.88 -19.14
CA HIS A 108 10.23 -17.62 -18.83
C HIS A 108 8.71 -17.80 -18.72
N LYS A 109 8.10 -18.49 -19.70
CA LYS A 109 6.66 -18.77 -19.71
C LYS A 109 6.23 -19.66 -18.54
N LYS A 110 7.06 -20.65 -18.18
CA LYS A 110 6.81 -21.50 -17.02
C LYS A 110 6.88 -20.71 -15.71
N LEU A 111 7.92 -19.90 -15.51
CA LEU A 111 8.05 -19.05 -14.33
C LEU A 111 6.93 -18.00 -14.22
N LEU A 112 6.45 -17.47 -15.35
CA LEU A 112 5.28 -16.57 -15.34
C LEU A 112 4.02 -17.29 -14.87
N SER A 113 3.75 -18.50 -15.35
CA SER A 113 2.54 -19.25 -14.97
C SER A 113 2.57 -19.74 -13.52
N GLU A 114 3.76 -20.05 -12.99
CA GLU A 114 3.96 -20.52 -11.62
C GLU A 114 4.20 -19.39 -10.60
N ASN A 115 4.14 -18.12 -11.02
CA ASN A 115 4.47 -16.99 -10.17
C ASN A 115 3.43 -16.78 -9.05
N PRO A 116 3.77 -17.10 -7.79
CA PRO A 116 2.86 -16.93 -6.66
C PRO A 116 2.64 -15.45 -6.30
N TYR A 117 3.51 -14.56 -6.75
CA TYR A 117 3.47 -13.12 -6.46
C TYR A 117 2.78 -12.32 -7.55
N GLN A 118 2.28 -12.97 -8.60
CA GLN A 118 1.57 -12.29 -9.68
C GLN A 118 0.30 -11.65 -9.13
N LYS A 119 0.16 -10.35 -9.38
CA LYS A 119 -1.08 -9.65 -9.06
C LYS A 119 -2.18 -10.10 -10.02
N SER A 120 -3.36 -10.39 -9.49
CA SER A 120 -4.52 -10.58 -10.37
C SER A 120 -4.88 -9.26 -11.02
N GLY A 121 -5.43 -9.30 -12.26
CA GLY A 121 -5.84 -8.08 -12.96
C GLY A 121 -6.83 -7.23 -12.15
N ILE A 122 -7.75 -7.87 -11.43
CA ILE A 122 -8.68 -7.19 -10.52
C ILE A 122 -7.93 -6.41 -9.43
N ARG A 123 -6.86 -6.97 -8.89
CA ARG A 123 -6.05 -6.30 -7.88
C ARG A 123 -5.31 -5.09 -8.44
N GLU A 124 -4.76 -5.20 -9.64
CA GLU A 124 -4.08 -4.08 -10.32
C GLU A 124 -5.05 -2.93 -10.57
N TRP A 125 -6.26 -3.23 -11.04
CA TRP A 125 -7.32 -2.24 -11.24
C TRP A 125 -7.75 -1.59 -9.92
N ALA A 126 -7.96 -2.37 -8.86
CA ALA A 126 -8.33 -1.85 -7.55
C ALA A 126 -7.22 -0.93 -6.98
N GLU A 127 -5.96 -1.33 -7.06
CA GLU A 127 -4.83 -0.50 -6.62
C GLU A 127 -4.75 0.81 -7.43
N ALA A 128 -4.97 0.75 -8.76
CA ALA A 128 -4.97 1.93 -9.61
C ALA A 128 -6.11 2.90 -9.29
N ILE A 129 -7.33 2.40 -9.07
CA ILE A 129 -8.49 3.22 -8.70
C ILE A 129 -8.28 3.87 -7.33
N ILE A 130 -7.82 3.10 -6.33
CA ILE A 130 -7.54 3.63 -5.00
C ILE A 130 -6.48 4.73 -5.08
N PHE A 131 -5.42 4.50 -5.85
CA PHE A 131 -4.38 5.52 -6.05
C PHE A 131 -4.93 6.78 -6.73
N ALA A 132 -5.74 6.62 -7.78
CA ALA A 132 -6.33 7.74 -8.52
C ALA A 132 -7.25 8.59 -7.63
N VAL A 133 -8.15 7.96 -6.86
CA VAL A 133 -9.05 8.65 -5.92
C VAL A 133 -8.24 9.41 -4.87
N PHE A 134 -7.19 8.79 -4.37
CA PHE A 134 -6.35 9.39 -3.34
C PHE A 134 -5.52 10.55 -3.89
N ALA A 135 -4.95 10.41 -5.08
CA ALA A 135 -4.21 11.48 -5.76
C ALA A 135 -5.13 12.68 -6.05
N ALA A 136 -6.35 12.43 -6.51
CA ALA A 136 -7.35 13.48 -6.74
C ALA A 136 -7.75 14.18 -5.43
N ALA A 137 -7.98 13.43 -4.37
CA ALA A 137 -8.29 13.99 -3.05
C ALA A 137 -7.12 14.82 -2.49
N PHE A 138 -5.89 14.35 -2.69
CA PHE A 138 -4.68 15.06 -2.27
C PHE A 138 -4.52 16.39 -3.02
N ILE A 139 -4.67 16.37 -4.35
CA ILE A 139 -4.59 17.56 -5.19
C ILE A 139 -5.66 18.57 -4.76
N ARG A 140 -6.91 18.11 -4.55
CA ARG A 140 -7.99 18.98 -4.09
C ARG A 140 -7.72 19.60 -2.72
N MET A 141 -7.16 18.83 -1.79
CA MET A 141 -6.94 19.28 -0.42
C MET A 141 -5.77 20.27 -0.30
N PHE A 142 -4.70 20.08 -1.08
CA PHE A 142 -3.44 20.80 -0.90
C PHE A 142 -3.09 21.79 -1.98
N LEU A 143 -3.50 21.57 -3.21
CA LEU A 143 -3.03 22.35 -4.35
C LEU A 143 -4.12 23.23 -4.97
N ILE A 144 -5.35 22.72 -5.09
CA ILE A 144 -6.39 23.37 -5.88
C ILE A 144 -7.73 23.27 -5.13
N GLU A 145 -8.39 24.40 -4.95
CA GLU A 145 -9.80 24.44 -4.56
C GLU A 145 -10.65 24.92 -5.74
N ALA A 146 -11.72 24.17 -6.01
CA ALA A 146 -12.71 24.55 -6.99
C ALA A 146 -13.86 25.28 -6.29
N TYR A 147 -14.07 26.52 -6.64
CA TYR A 147 -15.19 27.34 -6.18
C TYR A 147 -16.16 27.57 -7.32
N VAL A 148 -17.44 27.51 -6.99
CA VAL A 148 -18.52 27.95 -7.90
C VAL A 148 -18.88 29.36 -7.50
N ILE A 149 -19.03 30.26 -8.46
CA ILE A 149 -19.45 31.65 -8.23
C ILE A 149 -20.96 31.67 -7.94
N PRO A 150 -21.38 31.92 -6.69
CA PRO A 150 -22.80 31.81 -6.31
C PRO A 150 -23.61 33.11 -6.57
N THR A 151 -22.94 34.23 -6.87
CA THR A 151 -23.58 35.54 -6.96
C THR A 151 -23.09 36.34 -8.17
N SER A 152 -23.98 37.21 -8.67
CA SER A 152 -23.72 38.13 -9.80
C SER A 152 -22.80 39.31 -9.48
N SER A 153 -22.22 39.39 -8.27
CA SER A 153 -21.37 40.51 -7.86
C SER A 153 -20.08 40.65 -8.66
N MET A 154 -19.71 39.68 -9.46
CA MET A 154 -18.55 39.67 -10.34
C MET A 154 -18.93 39.59 -11.85
N GLU A 155 -20.19 39.89 -12.18
CA GLU A 155 -20.63 39.99 -13.56
C GLU A 155 -19.86 41.11 -14.30
N GLY A 156 -19.11 40.71 -15.29
CA GLY A 156 -18.18 41.55 -16.04
C GLY A 156 -16.90 40.83 -16.40
N SER A 157 -16.49 39.85 -15.56
CA SER A 157 -15.35 38.96 -15.81
C SER A 157 -15.67 37.49 -15.64
N MET A 158 -16.71 37.13 -14.88
CA MET A 158 -17.10 35.75 -14.60
C MET A 158 -18.63 35.67 -14.45
N LEU A 159 -19.24 34.61 -15.01
CA LEU A 159 -20.67 34.39 -14.94
C LEU A 159 -21.05 33.56 -13.71
N VAL A 160 -22.30 33.76 -13.24
CA VAL A 160 -22.86 32.91 -12.18
C VAL A 160 -22.89 31.45 -12.64
N GLY A 161 -22.28 30.56 -11.89
CA GLY A 161 -22.15 29.15 -12.23
C GLY A 161 -20.79 28.75 -12.82
N ASP A 162 -19.90 29.71 -13.11
CA ASP A 162 -18.53 29.41 -13.53
C ASP A 162 -17.72 28.75 -12.41
N PHE A 163 -16.83 27.85 -12.81
CA PHE A 163 -15.89 27.20 -11.88
C PHE A 163 -14.55 27.94 -11.88
N LEU A 164 -14.11 28.28 -10.71
CA LEU A 164 -12.83 28.94 -10.47
C LEU A 164 -11.90 27.99 -9.75
N PHE A 165 -10.73 27.74 -10.34
CA PHE A 165 -9.68 26.95 -9.68
C PHE A 165 -8.67 27.89 -9.05
N VAL A 166 -8.53 27.82 -7.74
CA VAL A 166 -7.57 28.64 -6.98
C VAL A 166 -6.48 27.74 -6.45
N SER A 167 -5.21 28.15 -6.66
CA SER A 167 -4.07 27.51 -6.01
C SER A 167 -4.00 27.98 -4.55
N LYS A 168 -3.75 27.04 -3.65
CA LYS A 168 -3.50 27.33 -2.23
C LYS A 168 -2.06 27.75 -1.99
#